data_72ffe9339e8c17ef684204d7afe0381e
#
_entry.id   72ffe9339e8c17ef684204d7afe0381e
#
_cell.length_a   1.000
_cell.length_b   1.000
_cell.length_c   1.000
_cell.angle_alpha   90.00
_cell.angle_beta   90.00
_cell.angle_gamma   90.00
#
_symmetry.space_group_name_H-M   'P 1'
#
loop_
_entity.id
_entity.type
_entity.pdbx_description
1 polymer ?
#
loop_
_entity_poly.entity_id
_entity_poly.type
_entity_poly.pdbx_seq_one_letter_code
_entity_poly.pdbx_strand_id
1 'polypeptide(L)'
;MSDILTNPKARRDFHILETFEAGIVLRGTEVKALRAGKGQISDAFARVQDDEVFLHNAHIEEYSHGNLENHQPKAVRKLLLHKSEIRKLFSLASVEGNALVPLSLYWKNGKVKVALGVGKGKAQYDKREDLKKRESDRELKRAQMHRFKAK
;
A
#
# COMPACT_ATOMS: atom_id res chain seq x y z
N MET A 1 7.57 -6.80 -17.20
CA MET A 1 7.98 -6.34 -15.85
C MET A 1 8.15 -7.54 -14.94
N SER A 2 9.20 -7.55 -14.18
CA SER A 2 9.49 -8.66 -13.27
C SER A 2 9.31 -8.19 -11.83
N ASP A 3 8.45 -8.86 -11.09
CA ASP A 3 8.29 -8.57 -9.66
C ASP A 3 9.52 -9.02 -8.90
N ILE A 4 10.05 -8.12 -8.07
CA ILE A 4 11.17 -8.39 -7.17
C ILE A 4 10.61 -8.94 -5.85
N LEU A 5 9.64 -8.21 -5.29
CA LEU A 5 8.95 -8.57 -4.06
C LEU A 5 7.46 -8.36 -4.27
N THR A 6 6.65 -9.20 -3.64
CA THR A 6 5.20 -9.08 -3.65
C THR A 6 4.68 -8.99 -2.23
N ASN A 7 3.45 -8.50 -2.08
CA ASN A 7 2.82 -8.34 -0.78
C ASN A 7 1.41 -8.93 -0.77
N PRO A 8 1.30 -10.25 -0.72
CA PRO A 8 -0.02 -10.89 -0.68
C PRO A 8 -0.84 -10.51 0.55
N LYS A 9 -0.15 -10.18 1.66
CA LYS A 9 -0.81 -9.75 2.89
C LYS A 9 -1.63 -8.47 2.69
N ALA A 10 -1.14 -7.54 1.87
CA ALA A 10 -1.85 -6.30 1.59
C ALA A 10 -3.21 -6.57 0.93
N ARG A 11 -3.24 -7.44 -0.07
CA ARG A 11 -4.49 -7.78 -0.75
C ARG A 11 -5.43 -8.62 0.12
N ARG A 12 -4.87 -9.35 1.07
CA ARG A 12 -5.65 -10.15 2.02
C ARG A 12 -6.28 -9.28 3.11
N ASP A 13 -5.55 -8.27 3.59
CA ASP A 13 -5.97 -7.42 4.71
C ASP A 13 -6.67 -6.13 4.28
N PHE A 14 -6.55 -5.75 3.01
CA PHE A 14 -7.10 -4.48 2.51
C PHE A 14 -7.87 -4.69 1.20
N HIS A 15 -8.93 -3.89 1.05
CA HIS A 15 -9.53 -3.69 -0.27
C HIS A 15 -8.75 -2.58 -0.96
N ILE A 16 -8.16 -2.89 -2.09
CA ILE A 16 -7.34 -1.93 -2.83
C ILE A 16 -8.25 -1.05 -3.68
N LEU A 17 -8.33 0.22 -3.33
CA LEU A 17 -9.21 1.19 -3.98
C LEU A 17 -8.58 1.79 -5.23
N GLU A 18 -7.28 2.04 -5.18
CA GLU A 18 -6.53 2.66 -6.26
C GLU A 18 -5.06 2.27 -6.16
N THR A 19 -4.37 2.26 -7.29
CA THR A 19 -2.95 1.90 -7.37
C THR A 19 -2.18 2.99 -8.10
N PHE A 20 -1.00 3.31 -7.59
CA PHE A 20 -0.09 4.28 -8.18
C PHE A 20 1.27 3.63 -8.42
N GLU A 21 1.93 4.00 -9.51
CA GLU A 21 3.32 3.60 -9.73
C GLU A 21 4.23 4.70 -9.19
N ALA A 22 5.11 4.34 -8.26
CA ALA A 22 6.06 5.26 -7.67
C ALA A 22 7.49 4.83 -7.97
N GLY A 23 8.37 5.79 -8.16
CA GLY A 23 9.80 5.53 -8.08
C GLY A 23 10.20 5.41 -6.61
N ILE A 24 11.38 4.89 -6.36
CA ILE A 24 11.92 4.78 -5.00
C ILE A 24 13.39 5.15 -5.01
N VAL A 25 13.78 5.98 -4.05
CA VAL A 25 15.19 6.37 -3.88
C VAL A 25 15.90 5.27 -3.09
N LEU A 26 16.87 4.63 -3.72
CA LEU A 26 17.61 3.52 -3.12
C LEU A 26 19.10 3.77 -3.18
N ARG A 27 19.83 3.21 -2.22
CA ARG A 27 21.28 3.13 -2.24
C ARG A 27 21.70 1.94 -3.09
N GLY A 28 22.97 1.94 -3.53
CA GLY A 28 23.52 0.84 -4.36
C GLY A 28 23.40 -0.52 -3.71
N THR A 29 23.67 -0.61 -2.40
CA THR A 29 23.54 -1.87 -1.64
C THR A 29 22.11 -2.38 -1.58
N GLU A 30 21.14 -1.47 -1.52
CA GLU A 30 19.73 -1.82 -1.55
C GLU A 30 19.32 -2.41 -2.90
N VAL A 31 19.77 -1.79 -3.99
CA VAL A 31 19.51 -2.29 -5.35
C VAL A 31 20.09 -3.69 -5.51
N LYS A 32 21.31 -3.89 -5.04
CA LYS A 32 21.99 -5.19 -5.14
C LYS A 32 21.29 -6.27 -4.33
N ALA A 33 20.84 -5.94 -3.12
CA ALA A 33 20.06 -6.87 -2.29
C ALA A 33 18.74 -7.23 -2.97
N LEU A 34 18.07 -6.26 -3.57
CA LEU A 34 16.80 -6.49 -4.27
C LEU A 34 16.99 -7.35 -5.52
N ARG A 35 18.13 -7.22 -6.22
CA ARG A 35 18.44 -8.12 -7.36
C ARG A 35 18.46 -9.59 -6.92
N ALA A 36 18.88 -9.83 -5.70
CA ALA A 36 18.90 -11.18 -5.13
C ALA A 36 17.54 -11.55 -4.51
N GLY A 37 16.54 -10.68 -4.61
CA GLY A 37 15.21 -10.90 -4.02
C GLY A 37 15.21 -10.88 -2.49
N LYS A 38 16.18 -10.20 -1.89
CA LYS A 38 16.37 -10.21 -0.45
C LYS A 38 15.70 -9.03 0.23
N GLY A 39 14.42 -9.21 0.50
CA GLY A 39 13.64 -8.18 1.18
C GLY A 39 12.22 -8.63 1.44
N GLN A 40 11.48 -7.79 2.16
CA GLN A 40 10.10 -8.06 2.51
C GLN A 40 9.35 -6.75 2.70
N ILE A 41 8.16 -6.68 2.15
CA ILE A 41 7.32 -5.47 2.22
C ILE A 41 5.97 -5.72 2.89
N SER A 42 5.78 -6.88 3.49
CA SER A 42 4.48 -7.26 4.08
C SER A 42 4.03 -6.33 5.21
N ASP A 43 4.96 -5.74 5.93
CA ASP A 43 4.65 -4.80 7.03
C ASP A 43 4.92 -3.34 6.66
N ALA A 44 5.21 -3.09 5.39
CA ALA A 44 5.52 -1.75 4.93
C ALA A 44 4.25 -0.93 4.70
N PHE A 45 4.39 0.36 4.88
CA PHE A 45 3.33 1.32 4.59
C PHE A 45 3.96 2.65 4.16
N ALA A 46 3.18 3.47 3.50
CA ALA A 46 3.64 4.79 3.08
C ALA A 46 2.89 5.89 3.80
N ARG A 47 3.53 7.05 3.91
CA ARG A 47 2.93 8.26 4.47
C ARG A 47 3.25 9.45 3.58
N VAL A 48 2.29 10.34 3.45
CA VAL A 48 2.51 11.64 2.81
C VAL A 48 2.86 12.62 3.92
N GLN A 49 4.01 13.26 3.78
CA GLN A 49 4.53 14.19 4.77
C GLN A 49 5.23 15.34 4.05
N ASP A 50 4.80 16.58 4.31
CA ASP A 50 5.38 17.78 3.70
C ASP A 50 5.45 17.71 2.16
N ASP A 51 4.35 17.28 1.54
CA ASP A 51 4.23 17.12 0.08
C ASP A 51 5.19 16.10 -0.52
N GLU A 52 5.69 15.18 0.31
CA GLU A 52 6.53 14.07 -0.12
C GLU A 52 5.94 12.77 0.41
N VAL A 53 6.27 11.66 -0.26
CA VAL A 53 5.78 10.33 0.13
C VAL A 53 6.98 9.50 0.59
N PHE A 54 6.84 8.87 1.75
CA PHE A 54 7.89 8.04 2.33
C PHE A 54 7.36 6.63 2.61
N LEU A 55 8.19 5.65 2.31
CA LEU A 55 7.92 4.24 2.59
C LEU A 55 8.59 3.85 3.90
N HIS A 56 7.80 3.35 4.84
CA HIS A 56 8.24 2.91 6.18
C HIS A 56 8.15 1.39 6.30
N ASN A 57 9.02 0.83 7.11
CA ASN A 57 9.04 -0.60 7.45
C ASN A 57 9.23 -1.56 6.27
N ALA A 58 9.69 -1.09 5.13
CA ALA A 58 10.12 -1.98 4.06
C ALA A 58 11.47 -2.53 4.46
N HIS A 59 11.57 -3.85 4.53
CA HIS A 59 12.81 -4.53 4.90
C HIS A 59 13.58 -4.89 3.63
N ILE A 60 14.79 -4.36 3.50
CA ILE A 60 15.74 -4.76 2.45
C ILE A 60 16.97 -5.25 3.18
N GLU A 61 17.30 -6.53 3.05
CA GLU A 61 18.42 -7.11 3.75
C GLU A 61 19.72 -6.42 3.38
N GLU A 62 20.68 -6.45 4.30
CA GLU A 62 22.00 -5.94 4.02
C GLU A 62 22.63 -6.74 2.88
N TYR A 63 23.32 -6.05 2.01
CA TYR A 63 24.06 -6.71 0.94
C TYR A 63 25.30 -7.39 1.56
N SER A 64 25.44 -8.70 1.35
CA SER A 64 26.49 -9.50 1.99
C SER A 64 27.90 -9.02 1.71
N HIS A 65 28.11 -8.29 0.63
CA HIS A 65 29.43 -7.76 0.25
C HIS A 65 29.55 -6.25 0.49
N GLY A 66 28.59 -5.64 1.19
CA GLY A 66 28.55 -4.19 1.39
C GLY A 66 29.37 -3.68 2.56
N ASN A 67 29.78 -4.55 3.48
CA ASN A 67 30.59 -4.21 4.64
C ASN A 67 30.01 -3.00 5.44
N LEU A 68 30.90 -2.02 5.75
CA LEU A 68 30.53 -0.83 6.54
C LEU A 68 29.68 0.17 5.79
N GLU A 69 29.62 0.08 4.47
CA GLU A 69 28.82 1.00 3.64
C GLU A 69 27.44 0.48 3.35
N ASN A 70 26.99 -0.49 4.10
CA ASN A 70 25.68 -1.07 3.93
C ASN A 70 24.58 -0.11 4.42
N HIS A 71 23.38 -0.34 3.89
CA HIS A 71 22.21 0.43 4.29
C HIS A 71 21.59 -0.16 5.55
N GLN A 72 20.72 0.63 6.19
CA GLN A 72 19.87 0.14 7.28
C GLN A 72 18.70 -0.64 6.65
N PRO A 73 18.46 -1.91 7.08
CA PRO A 73 17.43 -2.75 6.46
C PRO A 73 16.03 -2.12 6.43
N LYS A 74 15.64 -1.44 7.49
CA LYS A 74 14.33 -0.80 7.59
C LYS A 74 14.37 0.72 7.47
N ALA A 75 15.33 1.25 6.76
CA ALA A 75 15.43 2.69 6.55
C ALA A 75 14.16 3.25 5.89
N VAL A 76 13.80 4.45 6.26
CA VAL A 76 12.71 5.17 5.58
C VAL A 76 13.21 5.57 4.20
N ARG A 77 12.41 5.30 3.18
CA ARG A 77 12.78 5.54 1.80
C ARG A 77 11.78 6.46 1.11
N LYS A 78 12.31 7.42 0.36
CA LYS A 78 11.48 8.37 -0.35
C LYS A 78 10.91 7.72 -1.61
N LEU A 79 9.63 7.92 -1.83
CA LEU A 79 8.95 7.52 -3.06
C LEU A 79 8.81 8.73 -3.97
N LEU A 80 8.93 8.50 -5.27
CA LEU A 80 8.89 9.55 -6.28
C LEU A 80 7.60 9.44 -7.09
N LEU A 81 6.78 10.48 -7.01
CA LEU A 81 5.52 10.60 -7.74
C LEU A 81 5.37 12.03 -8.24
N HIS A 82 4.47 12.21 -9.18
CA HIS A 82 4.10 13.55 -9.63
C HIS A 82 3.33 14.28 -8.52
N LYS A 83 3.45 15.59 -8.48
CA LYS A 83 2.78 16.41 -7.46
C LYS A 83 1.27 16.20 -7.45
N SER A 84 0.65 16.02 -8.61
CA SER A 84 -0.78 15.74 -8.70
C SER A 84 -1.14 14.41 -8.05
N GLU A 85 -0.29 13.40 -8.21
CA GLU A 85 -0.48 12.09 -7.59
C GLU A 85 -0.30 12.17 -6.07
N ILE A 86 0.69 12.95 -5.61
CA ILE A 86 0.92 13.14 -4.17
C ILE A 86 -0.28 13.81 -3.52
N ARG A 87 -0.86 14.82 -4.16
CA ARG A 87 -2.07 15.49 -3.65
C ARG A 87 -3.24 14.52 -3.57
N LYS A 88 -3.40 13.68 -4.58
CA LYS A 88 -4.45 12.67 -4.61
C LYS A 88 -4.24 11.64 -3.51
N LEU A 89 -3.01 11.17 -3.34
CA LEU A 89 -2.65 10.24 -2.27
C LEU A 89 -2.93 10.84 -0.89
N PHE A 90 -2.59 12.09 -0.69
CA PHE A 90 -2.85 12.78 0.56
C PHE A 90 -4.34 12.81 0.87
N SER A 91 -5.16 13.15 -0.10
CA SER A 91 -6.62 13.18 0.06
C SER A 91 -7.17 11.80 0.38
N LEU A 92 -6.72 10.78 -0.32
CA LEU A 92 -7.19 9.41 -0.11
C LEU A 92 -6.71 8.86 1.24
N ALA A 93 -5.47 9.16 1.62
CA ALA A 93 -4.91 8.71 2.89
C ALA A 93 -5.56 9.40 4.10
N SER A 94 -6.15 10.57 3.90
CA SER A 94 -6.83 11.31 4.96
C SER A 94 -8.18 10.71 5.33
N VAL A 95 -8.72 9.84 4.50
CA VAL A 95 -9.99 9.15 4.78
C VAL A 95 -9.75 8.09 5.85
N GLU A 96 -10.58 8.09 6.88
CA GLU A 96 -10.49 7.14 7.97
C GLU A 96 -10.60 5.70 7.46
N GLY A 97 -9.72 4.83 7.94
CA GLY A 97 -9.68 3.43 7.54
C GLY A 97 -8.84 3.16 6.31
N ASN A 98 -8.36 4.20 5.63
CA ASN A 98 -7.48 4.03 4.48
C ASN A 98 -6.01 4.01 4.91
N ALA A 99 -5.22 3.23 4.18
CA ALA A 99 -3.78 3.14 4.36
C ALA A 99 -3.09 3.07 3.01
N LEU A 100 -1.86 3.55 2.95
CA LEU A 100 -1.03 3.42 1.76
C LEU A 100 -0.09 2.25 1.97
N VAL A 101 -0.21 1.22 1.14
CA VAL A 101 0.57 -0.01 1.28
C VAL A 101 1.24 -0.37 -0.04
N PRO A 102 2.49 -0.82 -0.01
CA PRO A 102 3.14 -1.31 -1.23
C PRO A 102 2.57 -2.68 -1.58
N LEU A 103 2.22 -2.87 -2.84
CA LEU A 103 1.71 -4.14 -3.33
C LEU A 103 2.82 -4.99 -3.92
N SER A 104 3.79 -4.35 -4.56
CA SER A 104 4.95 -5.04 -5.13
C SER A 104 6.07 -4.05 -5.40
N LEU A 105 7.28 -4.58 -5.48
CA LEU A 105 8.43 -3.90 -6.07
C LEU A 105 8.77 -4.63 -7.36
N TYR A 106 9.10 -3.91 -8.41
CA TYR A 106 9.37 -4.52 -9.71
C TYR A 106 10.37 -3.70 -10.50
N TRP A 107 10.98 -4.34 -11.50
CA TRP A 107 11.89 -3.67 -12.42
C TRP A 107 11.11 -3.06 -13.58
N LYS A 108 11.42 -1.83 -13.88
CA LYS A 108 10.90 -1.14 -15.07
C LYS A 108 11.97 -0.21 -15.62
N ASN A 109 12.37 -0.44 -16.86
CA ASN A 109 13.42 0.35 -17.53
C ASN A 109 14.71 0.45 -16.69
N GLY A 110 15.12 -0.68 -16.09
CA GLY A 110 16.34 -0.75 -15.29
C GLY A 110 16.24 -0.11 -13.91
N LYS A 111 15.07 0.34 -13.50
CA LYS A 111 14.84 0.98 -12.21
C LYS A 111 13.83 0.19 -11.39
N VAL A 112 13.96 0.30 -10.08
CA VAL A 112 12.99 -0.29 -9.16
C VAL A 112 11.79 0.65 -9.04
N LYS A 113 10.61 0.10 -9.23
CA LYS A 113 9.34 0.81 -9.05
C LYS A 113 8.51 0.13 -7.97
N VAL A 114 7.63 0.89 -7.36
CA VAL A 114 6.72 0.42 -6.33
C VAL A 114 5.28 0.57 -6.85
N ALA A 115 4.54 -0.52 -6.81
CA ALA A 115 3.09 -0.44 -6.97
C ALA A 115 2.50 -0.09 -5.61
N LEU A 116 2.11 1.16 -5.44
CA LEU A 116 1.58 1.67 -4.18
C LEU A 116 0.05 1.63 -4.23
N GLY A 117 -0.55 0.91 -3.31
CA GLY A 117 -2.00 0.80 -3.24
C GLY A 117 -2.59 1.66 -2.13
N VAL A 118 -3.76 2.26 -2.42
CA VAL A 118 -4.60 2.83 -1.38
C VAL A 118 -5.56 1.74 -0.96
N GLY A 119 -5.42 1.26 0.27
CA GLY A 119 -6.19 0.16 0.78
C GLY A 119 -7.10 0.57 1.92
N LYS A 120 -8.27 -0.03 1.97
CA LYS A 120 -9.19 0.10 3.09
C LYS A 120 -9.17 -1.19 3.89
N GLY A 121 -8.98 -1.11 5.20
CA GLY A 121 -8.88 -2.30 6.04
C GLY A 121 -10.11 -3.19 5.92
N LYS A 122 -9.90 -4.45 5.56
CA LYS A 122 -10.99 -5.41 5.34
C LYS A 122 -11.83 -5.65 6.58
N ALA A 123 -11.18 -5.79 7.73
CA ALA A 123 -11.90 -6.04 8.97
C ALA A 123 -12.92 -4.94 9.24
N GLN A 124 -12.53 -3.69 9.06
CA GLN A 124 -13.41 -2.54 9.26
C GLN A 124 -14.39 -2.38 8.10
N TYR A 125 -13.91 -2.57 6.87
CA TYR A 125 -14.72 -2.50 5.66
C TYR A 125 -15.79 -3.59 5.66
N ASP A 126 -15.39 -4.84 5.88
CA ASP A 126 -16.32 -5.97 5.87
C ASP A 126 -17.37 -5.84 6.99
N LYS A 127 -16.98 -5.35 8.14
CA LYS A 127 -17.90 -5.09 9.23
C LYS A 127 -18.93 -4.04 8.86
N ARG A 128 -18.52 -2.96 8.19
CA ARG A 128 -19.44 -1.92 7.72
C ARG A 128 -20.36 -2.45 6.65
N GLU A 129 -19.86 -3.23 5.72
CA GLU A 129 -20.66 -3.86 4.68
C GLU A 129 -21.67 -4.83 5.27
N ASP A 130 -21.24 -5.65 6.23
CA ASP A 130 -22.13 -6.56 6.92
C ASP A 130 -23.25 -5.82 7.65
N LEU A 131 -22.94 -4.75 8.34
CA LEU A 131 -23.94 -3.92 9.02
C LEU A 131 -24.90 -3.29 8.02
N LYS A 132 -24.39 -2.75 6.92
CA LYS A 132 -25.22 -2.20 5.85
C LYS A 132 -26.12 -3.27 5.24
N LYS A 133 -25.56 -4.43 4.98
CA LYS A 133 -26.31 -5.55 4.43
C LYS A 133 -27.42 -5.99 5.37
N ARG A 134 -27.14 -6.10 6.66
CA ARG A 134 -28.13 -6.44 7.67
C ARG A 134 -29.24 -5.39 7.75
N GLU A 135 -28.87 -4.11 7.72
CA GLU A 135 -29.83 -3.03 7.69
C GLU A 135 -30.69 -3.05 6.44
N SER A 136 -30.05 -3.24 5.28
CA SER A 136 -30.77 -3.36 4.00
C SER A 136 -31.72 -4.53 4.00
N ASP A 137 -31.32 -5.68 4.53
CA ASP A 137 -32.18 -6.84 4.64
C ASP A 137 -33.38 -6.57 5.55
N ARG A 138 -33.15 -5.89 6.68
CA ARG A 138 -34.23 -5.49 7.58
C ARG A 138 -35.17 -4.49 6.91
N GLU A 139 -34.61 -3.52 6.21
CA GLU A 139 -35.38 -2.51 5.49
C GLU A 139 -36.19 -3.13 4.36
N LEU A 140 -35.62 -4.11 3.65
CA LEU A 140 -36.33 -4.85 2.62
C LEU A 140 -37.51 -5.62 3.18
N LYS A 141 -37.31 -6.27 4.34
CA LYS A 141 -38.40 -6.95 5.04
C LYS A 141 -39.49 -5.99 5.44
N ARG A 142 -39.11 -4.82 5.95
CA ARG A 142 -40.10 -3.76 6.31
C ARG A 142 -40.79 -3.22 5.07
N ALA A 143 -40.02 -3.03 3.96
CA ALA A 143 -40.57 -2.55 2.71
C ALA A 143 -41.62 -3.50 2.14
N GLN A 144 -41.44 -4.81 2.31
CA GLN A 144 -42.45 -5.79 1.92
C GLN A 144 -43.72 -5.65 2.75
N MET A 145 -43.60 -5.26 4.01
CA MET A 145 -44.74 -5.11 4.91
C MET A 145 -45.31 -3.69 4.91
N HIS A 146 -44.48 -2.68 4.86
CA HIS A 146 -44.85 -1.28 5.07
C HIS A 146 -44.39 -0.33 3.97
N ARG A 147 -43.82 -0.84 2.90
CA ARG A 147 -43.19 -0.05 1.82
C ARG A 147 -42.13 0.91 2.33
N PHE A 148 -41.35 0.44 3.26
CA PHE A 148 -40.23 1.19 3.78
C PHE A 148 -39.13 1.30 2.74
N LYS A 149 -38.55 2.49 2.62
CA LYS A 149 -37.52 2.73 1.62
C LYS A 149 -36.14 2.44 2.19
N ALA A 150 -35.43 1.48 1.61
CA ALA A 150 -34.06 1.22 1.95
C ALA A 150 -33.15 2.37 1.50
N LYS A 151 -32.10 2.61 2.25
CA LYS A 151 -31.10 3.59 1.87
C LYS A 151 -30.16 3.02 0.85
#